data_7c9d31af3c062fb7fba3cc1380b25c68
#
_entry.id   7c9d31af3c062fb7fba3cc1380b25c68
#
_cell.length_a   1.000
_cell.length_b   1.000
_cell.length_c   1.000
_cell.angle_alpha   90.00
_cell.angle_beta   90.00
_cell.angle_gamma   90.00
#
_symmetry.space_group_name_H-M   'P 1'
#
loop_
_entity.id
_entity.type
_entity.pdbx_description
1 polymer ?
#
loop_
_entity_poly.entity_id
_entity_poly.type
_entity_poly.pdbx_seq_one_letter_code
_entity_poly.pdbx_strand_id
1 'polypeptide(L)'
;MNKATKFLYTLLFAAAISSAQTLVSVNGSAITQEDVDSALMNATQGRFNQVPAEKQAEFRQQVLQQLIGTELVYGDAKKTGVLNSQEFKDEYSKVQARVKKQLAVQIWQKQQLDKVKVSDKELKSYYNKNKDEFNEKESVHARHILVKNEDEAKKIILELKPLSGNTLKDKFVVLAKSKSTGPSGPKGGDLGYFAQGQMVPAFNDRVFKMKVGTVTKTPVKTQFGFHVIYLEDKKESNVRKFAEVKTVIDQRLKMEKFKTVMKTKMDTLQKQATIK
;
A
#
# COMPACT_ATOMS: atom_id res chain seq x y z
N MET A 1 -30.97 -4.02 -45.25
CA MET A 1 -31.74 -3.54 -44.08
C MET A 1 -31.41 -4.44 -42.91
N ASN A 2 -30.42 -4.02 -42.08
CA ASN A 2 -29.96 -4.80 -40.94
C ASN A 2 -30.79 -4.45 -39.70
N LYS A 3 -31.53 -5.44 -39.20
CA LYS A 3 -32.23 -5.33 -37.92
C LYS A 3 -31.24 -5.66 -36.83
N ALA A 4 -30.64 -4.61 -36.22
CA ALA A 4 -29.91 -4.72 -34.99
C ALA A 4 -30.92 -4.93 -33.83
N THR A 5 -30.99 -6.14 -33.32
CA THR A 5 -31.80 -6.46 -32.14
C THR A 5 -31.14 -5.85 -30.93
N LYS A 6 -31.65 -4.72 -30.42
CA LYS A 6 -31.26 -4.15 -29.14
C LYS A 6 -31.84 -5.02 -28.03
N PHE A 7 -30.98 -5.81 -27.38
CA PHE A 7 -31.32 -6.43 -26.13
C PHE A 7 -31.22 -5.39 -25.00
N LEU A 8 -32.39 -5.03 -24.50
CA LEU A 8 -32.50 -4.17 -23.31
C LEU A 8 -32.45 -5.06 -22.07
N TYR A 9 -31.33 -5.07 -21.37
CA TYR A 9 -31.22 -5.72 -20.06
C TYR A 9 -31.62 -4.75 -18.98
N THR A 10 -32.73 -5.04 -18.29
CA THR A 10 -33.16 -4.33 -17.09
C THR A 10 -32.36 -4.86 -15.91
N LEU A 11 -31.43 -4.07 -15.38
CA LEU A 11 -30.71 -4.37 -14.14
C LEU A 11 -31.62 -4.05 -12.95
N LEU A 12 -32.08 -5.07 -12.24
CA LEU A 12 -32.69 -4.94 -10.91
C LEU A 12 -31.58 -4.98 -9.86
N PHE A 13 -31.29 -3.84 -9.26
CA PHE A 13 -30.48 -3.76 -8.05
C PHE A 13 -31.38 -3.96 -6.82
N ALA A 14 -31.24 -5.12 -6.17
CA ALA A 14 -31.72 -5.33 -4.80
C ALA A 14 -30.54 -5.78 -3.94
N ALA A 15 -30.29 -5.06 -2.86
CA ALA A 15 -29.21 -5.34 -1.91
C ALA A 15 -29.59 -6.47 -0.95
N ALA A 16 -28.58 -7.26 -0.59
CA ALA A 16 -28.35 -8.04 0.62
C ALA A 16 -28.38 -9.57 0.54
N ILE A 17 -27.26 -10.14 1.01
CA ILE A 17 -27.00 -11.44 1.66
C ILE A 17 -26.58 -12.61 0.75
N SER A 18 -25.27 -12.89 0.80
CA SER A 18 -24.49 -14.15 0.73
C SER A 18 -25.17 -15.37 0.07
N SER A 19 -24.95 -15.47 -1.18
CA SER A 19 -24.73 -16.63 -2.06
C SER A 19 -24.56 -16.03 -3.43
N ALA A 20 -23.68 -16.56 -4.25
CA ALA A 20 -23.28 -15.97 -5.54
C ALA A 20 -24.48 -15.41 -6.31
N GLN A 21 -24.70 -14.08 -6.26
CA GLN A 21 -25.80 -13.43 -6.99
C GLN A 21 -25.59 -13.66 -8.47
N THR A 22 -26.44 -14.45 -9.09
CA THR A 22 -26.40 -14.68 -10.54
C THR A 22 -26.73 -13.38 -11.26
N LEU A 23 -25.80 -12.90 -12.07
CA LEU A 23 -25.98 -11.71 -12.91
C LEU A 23 -26.64 -12.04 -14.24
N VAL A 24 -26.24 -13.17 -14.85
CA VAL A 24 -26.78 -13.66 -16.10
C VAL A 24 -26.65 -15.18 -16.18
N SER A 25 -27.54 -15.86 -16.92
CA SER A 25 -27.41 -17.27 -17.23
C SER A 25 -27.22 -17.47 -18.73
N VAL A 26 -26.24 -18.28 -19.11
CA VAL A 26 -25.90 -18.60 -20.50
C VAL A 26 -26.00 -20.12 -20.69
N ASN A 27 -26.97 -20.60 -21.43
CA ASN A 27 -27.22 -22.05 -21.68
C ASN A 27 -27.33 -22.87 -20.36
N GLY A 28 -27.90 -22.27 -19.33
CA GLY A 28 -28.03 -22.90 -18.00
C GLY A 28 -26.82 -22.74 -17.06
N SER A 29 -25.69 -22.22 -17.53
CA SER A 29 -24.55 -21.83 -16.68
C SER A 29 -24.78 -20.42 -16.10
N ALA A 30 -24.69 -20.27 -14.80
CA ALA A 30 -24.79 -18.98 -14.13
C ALA A 30 -23.45 -18.27 -14.15
N ILE A 31 -23.44 -16.97 -14.51
CA ILE A 31 -22.33 -16.06 -14.27
C ILE A 31 -22.70 -15.20 -13.07
N THR A 32 -21.90 -15.27 -12.04
CA THR A 32 -22.16 -14.64 -10.74
C THR A 32 -21.40 -13.34 -10.60
N GLN A 33 -21.75 -12.55 -9.57
CA GLN A 33 -20.97 -11.37 -9.17
C GLN A 33 -19.53 -11.76 -8.80
N GLU A 34 -19.33 -12.90 -8.15
CA GLU A 34 -18.00 -13.41 -7.76
C GLU A 34 -17.14 -13.72 -8.98
N ASP A 35 -17.73 -14.28 -10.05
CA ASP A 35 -17.02 -14.55 -11.30
C ASP A 35 -16.53 -13.24 -11.94
N VAL A 36 -17.38 -12.21 -11.97
CA VAL A 36 -16.99 -10.89 -12.49
C VAL A 36 -15.92 -10.25 -11.63
N ASP A 37 -16.05 -10.28 -10.30
CA ASP A 37 -15.06 -9.70 -9.41
C ASP A 37 -13.70 -10.43 -9.48
N SER A 38 -13.72 -11.75 -9.59
CA SER A 38 -12.52 -12.58 -9.80
C SER A 38 -11.84 -12.27 -11.13
N ALA A 39 -12.62 -12.14 -12.21
CA ALA A 39 -12.08 -11.78 -13.52
C ALA A 39 -11.50 -10.36 -13.54
N LEU A 40 -12.14 -9.39 -12.86
CA LEU A 40 -11.64 -8.03 -12.69
C LEU A 40 -10.32 -8.00 -11.92
N MET A 41 -10.25 -8.75 -10.82
CA MET A 41 -9.01 -8.86 -10.01
C MET A 41 -7.87 -9.45 -10.84
N ASN A 42 -8.14 -10.48 -11.65
CA ASN A 42 -7.14 -11.08 -12.54
C ASN A 42 -6.70 -10.09 -13.63
N ALA A 43 -7.64 -9.45 -14.33
CA ALA A 43 -7.35 -8.50 -15.41
C ALA A 43 -6.54 -7.28 -14.93
N THR A 44 -6.76 -6.85 -13.71
CA THR A 44 -6.08 -5.69 -13.11
C THR A 44 -4.90 -6.06 -12.19
N GLN A 45 -4.58 -7.35 -12.09
CA GLN A 45 -3.56 -7.85 -11.14
C GLN A 45 -3.80 -7.38 -9.69
N GLY A 46 -5.06 -7.41 -9.26
CA GLY A 46 -5.46 -6.99 -7.91
C GLY A 46 -5.64 -5.47 -7.72
N ARG A 47 -5.52 -4.67 -8.78
CA ARG A 47 -5.55 -3.21 -8.70
C ARG A 47 -6.86 -2.56 -9.18
N PHE A 48 -7.95 -3.31 -9.23
CA PHE A 48 -9.23 -2.78 -9.70
C PHE A 48 -9.70 -1.54 -8.91
N ASN A 49 -9.42 -1.47 -7.61
CA ASN A 49 -9.75 -0.31 -6.77
C ASN A 49 -8.98 0.98 -7.15
N GLN A 50 -7.93 0.87 -7.98
CA GLN A 50 -7.18 2.01 -8.50
C GLN A 50 -7.71 2.52 -9.85
N VAL A 51 -8.68 1.80 -10.45
CA VAL A 51 -9.37 2.25 -11.66
C VAL A 51 -10.27 3.43 -11.28
N PRO A 52 -10.24 4.56 -12.04
CA PRO A 52 -11.12 5.70 -11.82
C PRO A 52 -12.59 5.28 -11.74
N ALA A 53 -13.33 5.84 -10.76
CA ALA A 53 -14.70 5.43 -10.46
C ALA A 53 -15.64 5.50 -11.67
N GLU A 54 -15.46 6.52 -12.52
CA GLU A 54 -16.21 6.74 -13.76
C GLU A 54 -16.00 5.63 -14.80
N LYS A 55 -14.88 4.90 -14.74
CA LYS A 55 -14.55 3.80 -15.66
C LYS A 55 -14.85 2.41 -15.11
N GLN A 56 -15.08 2.29 -13.81
CA GLN A 56 -15.30 0.98 -13.18
C GLN A 56 -16.54 0.27 -13.69
N ALA A 57 -17.63 1.00 -13.94
CA ALA A 57 -18.87 0.45 -14.46
C ALA A 57 -18.70 -0.11 -15.88
N GLU A 58 -18.04 0.64 -16.75
CA GLU A 58 -17.72 0.21 -18.11
C GLU A 58 -16.83 -1.03 -18.11
N PHE A 59 -15.80 -1.03 -17.27
CA PHE A 59 -14.87 -2.15 -17.17
C PHE A 59 -15.54 -3.42 -16.63
N ARG A 60 -16.46 -3.30 -15.66
CA ARG A 60 -17.30 -4.42 -15.20
C ARG A 60 -18.17 -4.98 -16.33
N GLN A 61 -18.77 -4.11 -17.13
CA GLN A 61 -19.60 -4.53 -18.26
C GLN A 61 -18.78 -5.24 -19.34
N GLN A 62 -17.58 -4.76 -19.67
CA GLN A 62 -16.67 -5.40 -20.60
C GLN A 62 -16.28 -6.81 -20.13
N VAL A 63 -15.92 -6.96 -18.85
CA VAL A 63 -15.58 -8.26 -18.25
C VAL A 63 -16.80 -9.20 -18.27
N LEU A 64 -18.00 -8.72 -17.94
CA LEU A 64 -19.22 -9.53 -18.02
C LEU A 64 -19.48 -10.03 -19.45
N GLN A 65 -19.32 -9.18 -20.47
CA GLN A 65 -19.45 -9.58 -21.87
C GLN A 65 -18.40 -10.62 -22.28
N GLN A 66 -17.17 -10.50 -21.79
CA GLN A 66 -16.11 -11.48 -22.00
C GLN A 66 -16.47 -12.84 -21.37
N LEU A 67 -17.00 -12.85 -20.14
CA LEU A 67 -17.44 -14.08 -19.47
C LEU A 67 -18.60 -14.74 -20.23
N ILE A 68 -19.58 -13.96 -20.70
CA ILE A 68 -20.67 -14.47 -21.54
C ILE A 68 -20.09 -15.11 -22.82
N GLY A 69 -19.17 -14.44 -23.50
CA GLY A 69 -18.49 -14.98 -24.68
C GLY A 69 -17.77 -16.29 -24.38
N THR A 70 -17.09 -16.38 -23.25
CA THR A 70 -16.41 -17.60 -22.82
C THR A 70 -17.39 -18.75 -22.58
N GLU A 71 -18.53 -18.51 -21.92
CA GLU A 71 -19.57 -19.53 -21.72
C GLU A 71 -20.22 -20.00 -23.01
N LEU A 72 -20.43 -19.10 -23.99
CA LEU A 72 -20.94 -19.47 -25.30
C LEU A 72 -19.96 -20.40 -26.04
N VAL A 73 -18.69 -20.04 -26.09
CA VAL A 73 -17.62 -20.86 -26.73
C VAL A 73 -17.46 -22.20 -26.02
N TYR A 74 -17.47 -22.20 -24.68
CA TYR A 74 -17.38 -23.43 -23.89
C TYR A 74 -18.58 -24.35 -24.13
N GLY A 75 -19.79 -23.77 -24.26
CA GLY A 75 -21.01 -24.53 -24.65
C GLY A 75 -20.90 -25.18 -25.99
N ASP A 76 -20.30 -24.50 -26.97
CA ASP A 76 -20.06 -25.05 -28.31
C ASP A 76 -18.98 -26.13 -28.30
N ALA A 77 -17.89 -25.91 -27.59
CA ALA A 77 -16.82 -26.90 -27.37
C ALA A 77 -17.35 -28.22 -26.77
N LYS A 78 -18.32 -28.14 -25.83
CA LYS A 78 -19.02 -29.34 -25.32
C LYS A 78 -19.80 -30.05 -26.44
N LYS A 79 -20.60 -29.32 -27.21
CA LYS A 79 -21.46 -29.88 -28.26
C LYS A 79 -20.64 -30.51 -29.39
N THR A 80 -19.52 -29.90 -29.75
CA THR A 80 -18.62 -30.37 -30.82
C THR A 80 -17.66 -31.46 -30.38
N GLY A 81 -17.70 -31.87 -29.08
CA GLY A 81 -16.94 -32.98 -28.57
C GLY A 81 -15.47 -32.66 -28.23
N VAL A 82 -15.07 -31.38 -28.21
CA VAL A 82 -13.71 -30.94 -27.84
C VAL A 82 -13.26 -31.52 -26.51
N LEU A 83 -14.15 -31.54 -25.49
CA LEU A 83 -13.85 -32.07 -24.17
C LEU A 83 -13.58 -33.58 -24.13
N ASN A 84 -13.99 -34.30 -25.21
CA ASN A 84 -13.76 -35.75 -25.34
C ASN A 84 -12.56 -36.05 -26.24
N SER A 85 -11.95 -35.05 -26.88
CA SER A 85 -10.78 -35.21 -27.72
C SER A 85 -9.57 -35.69 -26.90
N GLN A 86 -8.66 -36.43 -27.55
CA GLN A 86 -7.44 -36.90 -26.92
C GLN A 86 -6.55 -35.71 -26.53
N GLU A 87 -6.48 -34.70 -27.36
CA GLU A 87 -5.72 -33.47 -27.08
C GLU A 87 -6.18 -32.77 -25.80
N PHE A 88 -7.52 -32.60 -25.63
CA PHE A 88 -8.05 -32.00 -24.39
C PHE A 88 -7.73 -32.85 -23.16
N LYS A 89 -7.90 -34.17 -23.23
CA LYS A 89 -7.65 -35.08 -22.11
C LYS A 89 -6.17 -35.05 -21.69
N ASP A 90 -5.24 -35.01 -22.65
CA ASP A 90 -3.82 -34.97 -22.39
C ASP A 90 -3.41 -33.64 -21.73
N GLU A 91 -3.88 -32.51 -22.26
CA GLU A 91 -3.62 -31.19 -21.67
C GLU A 91 -4.28 -31.00 -20.30
N TYR A 92 -5.54 -31.45 -20.14
CA TYR A 92 -6.23 -31.40 -18.86
C TYR A 92 -5.50 -32.23 -17.79
N SER A 93 -5.05 -33.43 -18.14
CA SER A 93 -4.28 -34.28 -17.23
C SER A 93 -2.99 -33.62 -16.77
N LYS A 94 -2.22 -32.99 -17.68
CA LYS A 94 -0.99 -32.26 -17.36
C LYS A 94 -1.27 -31.08 -16.42
N VAL A 95 -2.29 -30.27 -16.74
CA VAL A 95 -2.70 -29.13 -15.94
C VAL A 95 -3.17 -29.58 -14.54
N GLN A 96 -4.01 -30.60 -14.48
CA GLN A 96 -4.51 -31.18 -13.23
C GLN A 96 -3.37 -31.69 -12.34
N ALA A 97 -2.41 -32.43 -12.89
CA ALA A 97 -1.25 -32.92 -12.15
C ALA A 97 -0.41 -31.78 -11.58
N ARG A 98 -0.19 -30.73 -12.38
CA ARG A 98 0.55 -29.52 -11.94
C ARG A 98 -0.16 -28.79 -10.82
N VAL A 99 -1.46 -28.51 -10.97
CA VAL A 99 -2.27 -27.80 -9.96
C VAL A 99 -2.33 -28.62 -8.67
N LYS A 100 -2.58 -29.94 -8.78
CA LYS A 100 -2.58 -30.85 -7.61
C LYS A 100 -1.26 -30.77 -6.85
N LYS A 101 -0.11 -30.83 -7.55
CA LYS A 101 1.22 -30.72 -6.92
C LYS A 101 1.42 -29.37 -6.23
N GLN A 102 1.10 -28.27 -6.91
CA GLN A 102 1.22 -26.91 -6.36
C GLN A 102 0.36 -26.74 -5.10
N LEU A 103 -0.91 -27.13 -5.17
CA LEU A 103 -1.84 -27.01 -4.05
C LEU A 103 -1.37 -27.87 -2.85
N ALA A 104 -0.93 -29.09 -3.09
CA ALA A 104 -0.40 -29.96 -2.04
C ALA A 104 0.82 -29.34 -1.34
N VAL A 105 1.74 -28.73 -2.11
CA VAL A 105 2.92 -28.05 -1.56
C VAL A 105 2.51 -26.82 -0.75
N GLN A 106 1.59 -25.99 -1.25
CA GLN A 106 1.11 -24.82 -0.53
C GLN A 106 0.42 -25.18 0.79
N ILE A 107 -0.47 -26.17 0.76
CA ILE A 107 -1.17 -26.64 1.97
C ILE A 107 -0.16 -27.21 2.96
N TRP A 108 0.79 -28.01 2.51
CA TRP A 108 1.82 -28.56 3.35
C TRP A 108 2.67 -27.47 4.02
N GLN A 109 3.11 -26.46 3.25
CA GLN A 109 3.88 -25.32 3.79
C GLN A 109 3.06 -24.54 4.82
N LYS A 110 1.78 -24.27 4.54
CA LYS A 110 0.87 -23.65 5.49
C LYS A 110 0.76 -24.45 6.79
N GLN A 111 0.59 -25.76 6.70
CA GLN A 111 0.54 -26.64 7.87
C GLN A 111 1.85 -26.61 8.69
N GLN A 112 3.02 -26.49 8.04
CA GLN A 112 4.27 -26.32 8.78
C GLN A 112 4.34 -24.95 9.47
N LEU A 113 3.88 -23.88 8.83
CA LEU A 113 3.81 -22.55 9.43
C LEU A 113 2.86 -22.50 10.64
N ASP A 114 1.71 -23.14 10.54
CA ASP A 114 0.68 -23.18 11.61
C ASP A 114 1.19 -23.92 12.87
N LYS A 115 2.16 -24.83 12.72
CA LYS A 115 2.83 -25.51 13.83
C LYS A 115 3.85 -24.63 14.57
N VAL A 116 4.32 -23.57 13.93
CA VAL A 116 5.30 -22.66 14.54
C VAL A 116 4.64 -21.83 15.63
N LYS A 117 5.13 -21.96 16.85
CA LYS A 117 4.66 -21.19 18.01
C LYS A 117 5.75 -20.25 18.48
N VAL A 118 5.34 -19.05 18.85
CA VAL A 118 6.19 -18.05 19.51
C VAL A 118 5.58 -17.79 20.88
N SER A 119 6.36 -17.95 21.93
CA SER A 119 5.92 -17.72 23.31
C SER A 119 6.01 -16.24 23.69
N ASP A 120 5.19 -15.81 24.63
CA ASP A 120 5.26 -14.44 25.18
C ASP A 120 6.64 -14.11 25.77
N LYS A 121 7.36 -15.10 26.31
CA LYS A 121 8.73 -14.94 26.77
C LYS A 121 9.68 -14.56 25.63
N GLU A 122 9.56 -15.20 24.48
CA GLU A 122 10.38 -14.90 23.31
C GLU A 122 10.05 -13.51 22.74
N LEU A 123 8.77 -13.15 22.68
CA LEU A 123 8.33 -11.84 22.23
C LEU A 123 8.92 -10.72 23.12
N LYS A 124 8.79 -10.86 24.44
CA LYS A 124 9.36 -9.91 25.40
C LYS A 124 10.88 -9.86 25.33
N SER A 125 11.54 -11.03 25.18
CA SER A 125 13.00 -11.10 25.04
C SER A 125 13.48 -10.37 23.79
N TYR A 126 12.81 -10.57 22.66
CA TYR A 126 13.11 -9.87 21.41
C TYR A 126 12.96 -8.35 21.58
N TYR A 127 11.82 -7.91 22.09
CA TYR A 127 11.57 -6.49 22.34
C TYR A 127 12.64 -5.85 23.21
N ASN A 128 13.01 -6.50 24.33
CA ASN A 128 14.00 -5.96 25.26
C ASN A 128 15.40 -5.88 24.66
N LYS A 129 15.79 -6.84 23.82
CA LYS A 129 17.09 -6.89 23.15
C LYS A 129 17.19 -5.92 21.97
N ASN A 130 16.07 -5.54 21.38
CA ASN A 130 16.02 -4.76 20.15
C ASN A 130 15.19 -3.48 20.31
N LYS A 131 15.24 -2.84 21.49
CA LYS A 131 14.47 -1.61 21.76
C LYS A 131 14.71 -0.50 20.74
N ASP A 132 15.93 -0.41 20.22
CA ASP A 132 16.32 0.59 19.23
C ASP A 132 15.55 0.45 17.90
N GLU A 133 15.11 -0.77 17.54
CA GLU A 133 14.27 -0.99 16.36
C GLU A 133 12.86 -0.39 16.51
N PHE A 134 12.44 -0.17 17.76
CA PHE A 134 11.12 0.37 18.09
C PHE A 134 11.17 1.82 18.53
N ASN A 135 12.33 2.45 18.39
CA ASN A 135 12.51 3.86 18.73
C ASN A 135 12.04 4.74 17.54
N GLU A 136 10.95 5.45 17.75
CA GLU A 136 10.52 6.53 16.87
C GLU A 136 11.41 7.74 17.14
N LYS A 137 12.23 8.10 16.17
CA LYS A 137 13.12 9.26 16.28
C LYS A 137 12.31 10.54 16.44
N GLU A 138 12.88 11.49 17.18
CA GLU A 138 12.36 12.86 17.19
C GLU A 138 12.13 13.36 15.77
N SER A 139 10.97 13.95 15.55
CA SER A 139 10.60 14.54 14.24
C SER A 139 9.89 15.86 14.43
N VAL A 140 10.05 16.73 13.43
CA VAL A 140 9.45 18.06 13.43
C VAL A 140 8.64 18.28 12.18
N HIS A 141 7.51 18.98 12.31
CA HIS A 141 6.74 19.51 11.19
C HIS A 141 7.08 20.98 11.05
N ALA A 142 7.68 21.36 9.94
CA ALA A 142 8.09 22.73 9.72
C ALA A 142 7.64 23.26 8.35
N ARG A 143 7.55 24.58 8.29
CA ARG A 143 7.38 25.32 7.05
C ARG A 143 8.60 26.19 6.82
N HIS A 144 8.95 26.46 5.57
CA HIS A 144 10.02 27.39 5.26
C HIS A 144 9.70 28.32 4.09
N ILE A 145 10.33 29.49 4.13
CA ILE A 145 10.41 30.44 3.03
C ILE A 145 11.87 30.50 2.62
N LEU A 146 12.16 30.16 1.37
CA LEU A 146 13.51 30.26 0.78
C LEU A 146 13.59 31.50 -0.09
N VAL A 147 14.59 32.35 0.14
CA VAL A 147 14.89 33.53 -0.68
C VAL A 147 16.37 33.59 -1.02
N LYS A 148 16.72 34.35 -2.07
CA LYS A 148 18.10 34.43 -2.59
C LYS A 148 19.02 35.29 -1.74
N ASN A 149 18.50 36.33 -1.12
CA ASN A 149 19.30 37.27 -0.36
C ASN A 149 18.86 37.41 1.11
N GLU A 150 19.81 37.80 1.94
CA GLU A 150 19.61 37.84 3.41
C GLU A 150 18.67 38.95 3.85
N ASP A 151 18.70 40.10 3.17
CA ASP A 151 17.91 41.27 3.55
C ASP A 151 16.41 41.03 3.31
N GLU A 152 16.07 40.28 2.27
CA GLU A 152 14.69 39.83 2.04
C GLU A 152 14.22 38.90 3.15
N ALA A 153 15.07 37.93 3.55
CA ALA A 153 14.75 37.05 4.66
C ALA A 153 14.57 37.81 5.98
N LYS A 154 15.42 38.81 6.27
CA LYS A 154 15.29 39.68 7.43
C LYS A 154 13.97 40.49 7.42
N LYS A 155 13.58 41.04 6.26
CA LYS A 155 12.28 41.73 6.10
C LYS A 155 11.11 40.81 6.42
N ILE A 156 11.13 39.57 5.91
CA ILE A 156 10.10 38.57 6.19
C ILE A 156 10.03 38.27 7.70
N ILE A 157 11.18 38.09 8.36
CA ILE A 157 11.23 37.84 9.80
C ILE A 157 10.63 39.03 10.59
N LEU A 158 10.96 40.28 10.20
CA LEU A 158 10.42 41.47 10.84
C LEU A 158 8.88 41.56 10.70
N GLU A 159 8.34 41.20 9.51
CA GLU A 159 6.90 41.17 9.23
C GLU A 159 6.18 40.11 10.08
N LEU A 160 6.83 38.97 10.36
CA LEU A 160 6.27 37.88 11.16
C LEU A 160 6.44 38.06 12.67
N LYS A 161 7.45 38.85 13.10
CA LYS A 161 7.85 38.98 14.51
C LYS A 161 6.72 39.38 15.48
N PRO A 162 5.80 40.33 15.14
CA PRO A 162 4.73 40.72 16.06
C PRO A 162 3.57 39.72 16.15
N LEU A 163 3.59 38.64 15.33
CA LEU A 163 2.47 37.72 15.20
C LEU A 163 2.69 36.45 16.04
N SER A 164 1.60 35.79 16.41
CA SER A 164 1.61 34.53 17.15
C SER A 164 0.42 33.64 16.78
N GLY A 165 0.45 32.38 17.16
CA GLY A 165 -0.65 31.42 16.94
C GLY A 165 -1.05 31.30 15.47
N ASN A 166 -2.34 31.21 15.23
CA ASN A 166 -2.88 31.03 13.87
C ASN A 166 -2.58 32.21 12.95
N THR A 167 -2.60 33.44 13.47
CA THR A 167 -2.27 34.65 12.68
C THR A 167 -0.86 34.59 12.14
N LEU A 168 0.11 34.11 12.94
CA LEU A 168 1.49 33.89 12.49
C LEU A 168 1.55 32.82 11.40
N LYS A 169 0.90 31.66 11.61
CA LYS A 169 0.87 30.56 10.64
C LYS A 169 0.26 31.00 9.31
N ASP A 170 -0.90 31.63 9.34
CA ASP A 170 -1.62 32.06 8.13
C ASP A 170 -0.80 33.09 7.34
N LYS A 171 -0.21 34.08 8.04
CA LYS A 171 0.68 35.05 7.40
C LYS A 171 1.93 34.41 6.82
N PHE A 172 2.52 33.43 7.52
CA PHE A 172 3.65 32.65 7.02
C PHE A 172 3.31 31.93 5.72
N VAL A 173 2.15 31.26 5.67
CA VAL A 173 1.66 30.54 4.48
C VAL A 173 1.49 31.50 3.29
N VAL A 174 0.92 32.70 3.51
CA VAL A 174 0.76 33.72 2.46
C VAL A 174 2.13 34.18 1.94
N LEU A 175 3.06 34.49 2.84
CA LEU A 175 4.42 34.91 2.47
C LEU A 175 5.20 33.80 1.76
N ALA A 176 5.04 32.54 2.19
CA ALA A 176 5.66 31.40 1.53
C ALA A 176 5.17 31.26 0.08
N LYS A 177 3.85 31.37 -0.14
CA LYS A 177 3.27 31.30 -1.50
C LYS A 177 3.72 32.43 -2.41
N SER A 178 3.90 33.64 -1.87
CA SER A 178 4.21 34.82 -2.68
C SER A 178 5.70 35.09 -2.85
N LYS A 179 6.56 34.69 -1.89
CA LYS A 179 7.97 35.08 -1.86
C LYS A 179 8.96 33.91 -1.92
N SER A 180 8.53 32.70 -1.56
CA SER A 180 9.45 31.56 -1.54
C SER A 180 9.84 31.12 -2.95
N THR A 181 11.14 31.00 -3.19
CA THR A 181 11.71 30.40 -4.41
C THR A 181 11.85 28.89 -4.31
N GLY A 182 11.55 28.31 -3.15
CA GLY A 182 11.62 26.86 -2.91
C GLY A 182 10.42 26.11 -3.45
N PRO A 183 10.56 24.79 -3.74
CA PRO A 183 9.49 23.96 -4.32
C PRO A 183 8.28 23.80 -3.43
N SER A 184 8.41 23.99 -2.11
CA SER A 184 7.28 23.97 -1.16
C SER A 184 6.51 25.28 -1.10
N GLY A 185 6.98 26.37 -1.73
CA GLY A 185 6.34 27.68 -1.74
C GLY A 185 4.84 27.63 -2.07
N PRO A 186 4.41 26.99 -3.19
CA PRO A 186 2.99 26.88 -3.56
C PRO A 186 2.13 26.20 -2.52
N LYS A 187 2.73 25.31 -1.71
CA LYS A 187 2.07 24.62 -0.57
C LYS A 187 2.20 25.38 0.76
N GLY A 188 2.49 26.70 0.72
CA GLY A 188 2.69 27.50 1.93
C GLY A 188 3.96 27.14 2.70
N GLY A 189 4.98 26.69 2.01
CA GLY A 189 6.28 26.32 2.58
C GLY A 189 6.31 24.98 3.32
N ASP A 190 5.25 24.18 3.27
CA ASP A 190 5.08 22.96 4.03
C ASP A 190 6.09 21.88 3.63
N LEU A 191 6.84 21.36 4.61
CA LEU A 191 7.82 20.29 4.45
C LEU A 191 7.34 18.94 5.02
N GLY A 192 6.16 18.93 5.68
CA GLY A 192 5.70 17.77 6.43
C GLY A 192 6.57 17.46 7.65
N TYR A 193 6.39 16.26 8.21
CA TYR A 193 7.26 15.75 9.27
C TYR A 193 8.56 15.17 8.69
N PHE A 194 9.67 15.48 9.35
CA PHE A 194 10.98 14.91 9.04
C PHE A 194 11.79 14.71 10.32
N ALA A 195 12.63 13.67 10.30
CA ALA A 195 13.51 13.34 11.41
C ALA A 195 14.85 14.11 11.30
N GLN A 196 15.60 14.11 12.41
CA GLN A 196 16.93 14.70 12.44
C GLN A 196 17.84 14.06 11.38
N GLY A 197 18.59 14.90 10.64
CA GLY A 197 19.52 14.48 9.59
C GLY A 197 18.90 14.33 8.19
N GLN A 198 17.59 14.55 8.02
CA GLN A 198 16.94 14.50 6.71
C GLN A 198 17.01 15.83 5.92
N MET A 199 17.40 16.91 6.58
CA MET A 199 17.61 18.23 5.96
C MET A 199 19.09 18.61 5.98
N VAL A 200 19.46 19.62 5.19
CA VAL A 200 20.83 20.15 5.21
C VAL A 200 21.24 20.62 6.62
N PRO A 201 22.51 20.44 7.02
CA PRO A 201 22.93 20.59 8.42
C PRO A 201 22.47 21.90 9.07
N ALA A 202 22.71 23.04 8.46
CA ALA A 202 22.36 24.35 9.05
C ALA A 202 20.85 24.51 9.29
N PHE A 203 20.01 23.98 8.39
CA PHE A 203 18.56 23.99 8.55
C PHE A 203 18.14 23.03 9.68
N ASN A 204 18.67 21.82 9.63
CA ASN A 204 18.40 20.78 10.61
C ASN A 204 18.73 21.23 12.03
N ASP A 205 19.95 21.71 12.26
CA ASP A 205 20.41 22.17 13.57
C ASP A 205 19.59 23.33 14.14
N ARG A 206 19.07 24.18 13.26
CA ARG A 206 18.23 25.30 13.67
C ARG A 206 16.84 24.81 14.06
N VAL A 207 16.17 24.04 13.20
CA VAL A 207 14.74 23.69 13.40
C VAL A 207 14.51 22.82 14.64
N PHE A 208 15.41 21.87 14.90
CA PHE A 208 15.29 20.98 16.07
C PHE A 208 15.53 21.70 17.41
N LYS A 209 16.17 22.89 17.39
CA LYS A 209 16.37 23.75 18.58
C LYS A 209 15.27 24.79 18.78
N MET A 210 14.29 24.88 17.85
CA MET A 210 13.21 25.85 17.96
C MET A 210 12.10 25.40 18.90
N LYS A 211 11.30 26.37 19.37
CA LYS A 211 10.04 26.10 20.07
C LYS A 211 8.92 26.03 19.07
N VAL A 212 8.00 25.09 19.29
CA VAL A 212 6.77 24.96 18.48
C VAL A 212 6.02 26.31 18.49
N GLY A 213 5.46 26.66 17.34
CA GLY A 213 4.71 27.91 17.15
C GLY A 213 5.59 29.14 16.93
N THR A 214 6.91 28.98 16.71
CA THR A 214 7.82 30.11 16.52
C THR A 214 8.49 30.13 15.14
N VAL A 215 8.95 31.32 14.75
CA VAL A 215 9.75 31.55 13.53
C VAL A 215 11.20 31.78 13.91
N THR A 216 12.15 31.46 13.03
CA THR A 216 13.56 31.79 13.19
C THR A 216 13.77 33.30 13.40
N LYS A 217 14.61 33.66 14.38
CA LYS A 217 14.92 35.07 14.68
C LYS A 217 15.92 35.68 13.72
N THR A 218 16.69 34.86 13.03
CA THR A 218 17.68 35.23 12.02
C THR A 218 17.55 34.30 10.81
N PRO A 219 17.86 34.74 9.60
CA PRO A 219 17.90 33.86 8.41
C PRO A 219 18.86 32.69 8.61
N VAL A 220 18.46 31.52 8.11
CA VAL A 220 19.34 30.32 8.11
C VAL A 220 19.97 30.20 6.72
N LYS A 221 21.27 30.42 6.62
CA LYS A 221 22.02 30.31 5.36
C LYS A 221 22.29 28.85 5.03
N THR A 222 22.01 28.45 3.80
CA THR A 222 22.38 27.15 3.21
C THR A 222 22.92 27.35 1.81
N GLN A 223 23.30 26.27 1.13
CA GLN A 223 23.71 26.31 -0.28
C GLN A 223 22.58 26.76 -1.22
N PHE A 224 21.31 26.67 -0.79
CA PHE A 224 20.15 27.06 -1.60
C PHE A 224 19.76 28.53 -1.45
N GLY A 225 20.27 29.22 -0.44
CA GLY A 225 19.91 30.60 -0.10
C GLY A 225 19.65 30.77 1.38
N PHE A 226 18.75 31.69 1.71
CA PHE A 226 18.40 32.07 3.07
C PHE A 226 16.99 31.59 3.39
N HIS A 227 16.86 30.83 4.48
CA HIS A 227 15.59 30.25 4.95
C HIS A 227 15.04 31.02 6.13
N VAL A 228 13.76 31.30 6.11
CA VAL A 228 12.95 31.62 7.28
C VAL A 228 12.15 30.39 7.60
N ILE A 229 12.22 29.88 8.84
CA ILE A 229 11.63 28.62 9.23
C ILE A 229 10.55 28.87 10.30
N TYR A 230 9.39 28.25 10.15
CA TYR A 230 8.33 28.18 11.15
C TYR A 230 8.22 26.74 11.63
N LEU A 231 8.38 26.50 12.93
CA LEU A 231 8.18 25.16 13.52
C LEU A 231 6.71 25.02 13.91
N GLU A 232 6.02 24.15 13.18
CA GLU A 232 4.58 23.94 13.36
C GLU A 232 4.26 22.93 14.47
N ASP A 233 5.01 21.83 14.52
CA ASP A 233 4.85 20.77 15.52
C ASP A 233 6.16 20.02 15.76
N LYS A 234 6.23 19.31 16.90
CA LYS A 234 7.37 18.50 17.29
C LYS A 234 6.91 17.24 18.00
N LYS A 235 7.35 16.11 17.49
CA LYS A 235 7.14 14.80 18.12
C LYS A 235 8.46 14.36 18.76
N GLU A 236 8.42 14.20 20.07
CA GLU A 236 9.57 13.70 20.81
C GLU A 236 9.89 12.24 20.43
N SER A 237 11.16 11.85 20.58
CA SER A 237 11.54 10.45 20.42
C SER A 237 10.79 9.58 21.44
N ASN A 238 10.25 8.48 20.99
CA ASN A 238 9.49 7.56 21.83
C ASN A 238 9.81 6.11 21.47
N VAL A 239 10.06 5.28 22.47
CA VAL A 239 10.14 3.84 22.24
C VAL A 239 8.73 3.27 22.28
N ARG A 240 8.24 2.78 21.16
CA ARG A 240 6.91 2.15 21.09
C ARG A 240 6.79 1.04 22.11
N LYS A 241 5.69 1.05 22.86
CA LYS A 241 5.44 0.07 23.92
C LYS A 241 5.32 -1.34 23.35
N PHE A 242 5.74 -2.34 24.14
CA PHE A 242 5.65 -3.75 23.75
C PHE A 242 4.27 -4.15 23.21
N ALA A 243 3.20 -3.67 23.83
CA ALA A 243 1.83 -3.96 23.40
C ALA A 243 1.53 -3.50 21.96
N GLU A 244 2.11 -2.38 21.54
CA GLU A 244 1.89 -1.78 20.21
C GLU A 244 2.65 -2.53 19.10
N VAL A 245 3.76 -3.18 19.46
CA VAL A 245 4.64 -3.86 18.50
C VAL A 245 4.59 -5.40 18.61
N LYS A 246 3.85 -5.93 19.60
CA LYS A 246 3.75 -7.36 19.89
C LYS A 246 3.41 -8.19 18.64
N THR A 247 2.41 -7.76 17.87
CA THR A 247 1.97 -8.48 16.66
C THR A 247 3.06 -8.49 15.58
N VAL A 248 3.75 -7.39 15.39
CA VAL A 248 4.85 -7.29 14.40
C VAL A 248 6.01 -8.20 14.81
N ILE A 249 6.36 -8.21 16.10
CA ILE A 249 7.40 -9.10 16.64
C ILE A 249 7.00 -10.57 16.48
N ASP A 250 5.74 -10.92 16.78
CA ASP A 250 5.22 -12.28 16.62
C ASP A 250 5.36 -12.77 15.17
N GLN A 251 4.89 -11.98 14.22
CA GLN A 251 5.00 -12.30 12.79
C GLN A 251 6.46 -12.49 12.38
N ARG A 252 7.36 -11.61 12.81
CA ARG A 252 8.79 -11.70 12.49
C ARG A 252 9.42 -12.97 13.04
N LEU A 253 9.27 -13.22 14.34
CA LEU A 253 9.84 -14.41 14.99
C LEU A 253 9.23 -15.71 14.44
N LYS A 254 7.94 -15.69 14.13
CA LYS A 254 7.26 -16.82 13.50
C LYS A 254 7.86 -17.14 12.13
N MET A 255 8.14 -16.13 11.32
CA MET A 255 8.77 -16.30 10.02
C MET A 255 10.24 -16.77 10.13
N GLU A 256 11.00 -16.26 11.09
CA GLU A 256 12.38 -16.69 11.35
C GLU A 256 12.44 -18.16 11.78
N LYS A 257 11.58 -18.55 12.73
CA LYS A 257 11.43 -19.95 13.14
C LYS A 257 10.99 -20.85 11.99
N PHE A 258 10.03 -20.38 11.19
CA PHE A 258 9.55 -21.12 10.03
C PHE A 258 10.67 -21.38 9.02
N LYS A 259 11.50 -20.38 8.71
CA LYS A 259 12.68 -20.57 7.85
C LYS A 259 13.60 -21.67 8.37
N THR A 260 13.87 -21.68 9.67
CA THR A 260 14.72 -22.68 10.33
C THR A 260 14.10 -24.09 10.24
N VAL A 261 12.80 -24.20 10.57
CA VAL A 261 12.05 -25.47 10.47
C VAL A 261 12.05 -25.98 9.03
N MET A 262 11.81 -25.11 8.05
CA MET A 262 11.80 -25.49 6.64
C MET A 262 13.18 -25.95 6.16
N LYS A 263 14.24 -25.25 6.56
CA LYS A 263 15.62 -25.66 6.23
C LYS A 263 15.90 -27.09 6.74
N THR A 264 15.68 -27.32 8.03
CA THR A 264 15.90 -28.65 8.65
C THR A 264 15.05 -29.73 7.96
N LYS A 265 13.78 -29.39 7.64
CA LYS A 265 12.88 -30.34 6.96
C LYS A 265 13.35 -30.65 5.55
N MET A 266 13.80 -29.64 4.80
CA MET A 266 14.34 -29.84 3.46
C MET A 266 15.65 -30.68 3.48
N ASP A 267 16.56 -30.41 4.41
CA ASP A 267 17.78 -31.20 4.58
C ASP A 267 17.45 -32.68 4.87
N THR A 268 16.42 -32.93 5.69
CA THR A 268 15.95 -34.29 5.99
C THR A 268 15.37 -34.97 4.75
N LEU A 269 14.48 -34.25 4.02
CA LEU A 269 13.83 -34.78 2.82
C LEU A 269 14.84 -35.07 1.71
N GLN A 270 15.86 -34.22 1.54
CA GLN A 270 16.93 -34.43 0.56
C GLN A 270 17.76 -35.67 0.88
N LYS A 271 18.10 -35.92 2.16
CA LYS A 271 18.82 -37.11 2.60
C LYS A 271 18.04 -38.40 2.38
N GLN A 272 16.71 -38.35 2.41
CA GLN A 272 15.80 -39.48 2.21
C GLN A 272 15.43 -39.73 0.73
N ALA A 273 15.69 -38.74 -0.12
CA ALA A 273 15.32 -38.81 -1.52
C ALA A 273 16.37 -39.54 -2.36
N THR A 274 15.91 -40.33 -3.33
CA THR A 274 16.75 -40.83 -4.40
C THR A 274 16.78 -39.80 -5.52
N ILE A 275 17.86 -39.04 -5.61
CA ILE A 275 18.09 -38.05 -6.66
C ILE A 275 19.10 -38.67 -7.64
N LYS A 276 18.61 -38.94 -8.86
CA LYS A 276 19.42 -39.49 -9.95
C LYS A 276 19.75 -38.42 -10.96
#